data_a5c60014d498e68b22dcbdaf3ca127e9
#
_entry.id   a5c60014d498e68b22dcbdaf3ca127e9
#
_cell.length_a   1.000
_cell.length_b   1.000
_cell.length_c   1.000
_cell.angle_alpha   90.00
_cell.angle_beta   90.00
_cell.angle_gamma   90.00
#
_symmetry.space_group_name_H-M   'P 1'
#
loop_
_entity.id
_entity.type
_entity.pdbx_description
1 polymer ?
#
loop_
_entity_poly.entity_id
_entity_poly.type
_entity_poly.pdbx_seq_one_letter_code
_entity_poly.pdbx_strand_id
1 'polypeptide(L)'
;MESWEKPKNRSPGHIIHPFKLLALGGTGKGKSNSLKNIFLKHQSSSKPFQKLYIITCSEESTEWDDCEPTELYVDIPDLEIFDGEDKTCVIIDDFETMKMSKDQYRKLATMMRYVCTHRNVSCMLSYQSFFDCVP
;
A
#
# COMPACT_ATOMS: atom_id res chain seq x y z
N MET A 1 30.75 1.47 -8.08
CA MET A 1 29.59 2.18 -7.54
C MET A 1 28.34 1.86 -8.34
N GLU A 2 27.28 1.69 -7.65
CA GLU A 2 26.02 1.41 -8.30
C GLU A 2 25.58 2.57 -9.17
N SER A 3 25.10 2.25 -10.32
CA SER A 3 24.64 3.26 -11.24
C SER A 3 23.30 3.85 -10.82
N TRP A 4 23.18 5.16 -10.92
CA TRP A 4 21.92 5.87 -10.71
C TRP A 4 21.18 6.11 -12.00
N GLU A 5 21.58 5.46 -13.05
CA GLU A 5 20.87 5.60 -14.31
C GLU A 5 19.48 5.01 -14.23
N LYS A 6 18.52 5.74 -14.77
CA LYS A 6 17.16 5.26 -14.83
C LYS A 6 17.05 4.14 -15.86
N PRO A 7 16.26 3.11 -15.57
CA PRO A 7 15.98 2.10 -16.59
C PRO A 7 15.42 2.75 -17.85
N LYS A 8 15.95 2.37 -18.99
CA LYS A 8 15.60 3.04 -20.25
C LYS A 8 14.14 2.91 -20.62
N ASN A 9 13.51 1.80 -20.23
CA ASN A 9 12.13 1.53 -20.59
C ASN A 9 11.13 1.94 -19.51
N ARG A 10 11.60 2.67 -18.51
CA ARG A 10 10.76 3.08 -17.41
C ARG A 10 9.95 4.30 -17.80
N SER A 11 8.63 4.19 -17.66
CA SER A 11 7.73 5.32 -17.88
C SER A 11 7.90 6.37 -16.80
N PRO A 12 7.91 7.66 -17.13
CA PRO A 12 7.97 8.70 -16.12
C PRO A 12 6.80 8.58 -15.15
N GLY A 13 7.11 8.64 -13.86
CA GLY A 13 6.10 8.58 -12.82
C GLY A 13 5.66 7.19 -12.43
N HIS A 14 6.15 6.14 -13.09
CA HIS A 14 5.91 4.78 -12.64
C HIS A 14 6.90 4.39 -11.57
N ILE A 15 6.40 3.67 -10.56
CA ILE A 15 7.23 3.12 -9.50
C ILE A 15 7.38 1.63 -9.77
N ILE A 16 8.61 1.14 -9.68
CA ILE A 16 8.88 -0.27 -9.98
C ILE A 16 8.35 -1.16 -8.86
N HIS A 17 7.57 -2.14 -9.23
CA HIS A 17 7.08 -3.16 -8.31
C HIS A 17 8.16 -4.22 -8.02
N PRO A 18 8.31 -4.71 -6.79
CA PRO A 18 7.55 -4.32 -5.61
C PRO A 18 8.08 -3.03 -4.98
N PHE A 19 7.20 -2.25 -4.40
CA PHE A 19 7.59 -1.01 -3.75
C PHE A 19 6.89 -0.84 -2.42
N LYS A 20 7.43 0.07 -1.61
CA LYS A 20 6.83 0.51 -0.35
C LYS A 20 6.80 2.02 -0.39
N LEU A 21 5.64 2.58 -0.12
CA LEU A 21 5.42 4.02 -0.22
C LEU A 21 4.72 4.51 1.03
N LEU A 22 5.21 5.61 1.58
CA LEU A 22 4.61 6.25 2.72
C LEU A 22 4.18 7.67 2.35
N ALA A 23 2.90 7.97 2.54
CA ALA A 23 2.37 9.30 2.33
C ALA A 23 2.06 9.94 3.68
N LEU A 24 2.67 11.08 3.95
CA LEU A 24 2.49 11.85 5.16
C LEU A 24 1.80 13.16 4.83
N GLY A 25 1.01 13.68 5.77
CA GLY A 25 0.36 14.96 5.57
C GLY A 25 -0.71 15.21 6.60
N GLY A 26 -1.30 16.37 6.56
CA GLY A 26 -2.40 16.73 7.43
C GLY A 26 -3.70 16.01 7.06
N THR A 27 -4.76 16.36 7.76
CA THR A 27 -6.08 15.83 7.46
C THR A 27 -6.51 16.23 6.06
N GLY A 28 -7.29 15.38 5.42
CA GLY A 28 -7.85 15.67 4.12
C GLY A 28 -7.70 14.52 3.15
N LYS A 29 -8.32 14.68 2.01
CA LYS A 29 -8.41 13.62 1.00
C LYS A 29 -7.22 13.55 0.06
N GLY A 30 -6.28 14.50 0.15
CA GLY A 30 -5.15 14.56 -0.77
C GLY A 30 -4.26 13.34 -0.71
N LYS A 31 -4.02 12.77 0.48
CA LYS A 31 -3.18 11.57 0.62
C LYS A 31 -3.82 10.37 -0.07
N SER A 32 -5.09 10.13 0.21
CA SER A 32 -5.81 9.00 -0.38
C SER A 32 -5.88 9.14 -1.90
N ASN A 33 -6.14 10.35 -2.38
CA ASN A 33 -6.17 10.61 -3.82
C ASN A 33 -4.81 10.37 -4.47
N SER A 34 -3.73 10.75 -3.80
CA SER A 34 -2.38 10.51 -4.31
C SER A 34 -2.09 9.02 -4.43
N LEU A 35 -2.43 8.25 -3.40
CA LEU A 35 -2.24 6.80 -3.42
C LEU A 35 -3.10 6.15 -4.50
N LYS A 36 -4.34 6.59 -4.63
CA LYS A 36 -5.25 6.09 -5.65
C LYS A 36 -4.70 6.35 -7.05
N ASN A 37 -4.20 7.55 -7.29
CA ASN A 37 -3.64 7.92 -8.59
C ASN A 37 -2.42 7.07 -8.93
N ILE A 38 -1.57 6.79 -7.95
CA ILE A 38 -0.41 5.92 -8.15
C ILE A 38 -0.87 4.51 -8.52
N PHE A 39 -1.86 3.98 -7.82
CA PHE A 39 -2.41 2.67 -8.12
C PHE A 39 -3.01 2.62 -9.52
N LEU A 40 -3.87 3.59 -9.86
CA LEU A 40 -4.54 3.61 -11.15
C LEU A 40 -3.55 3.77 -12.30
N LYS A 41 -2.50 4.57 -12.10
CA LYS A 41 -1.46 4.71 -13.10
C LYS A 41 -0.72 3.40 -13.31
N HIS A 42 -0.46 2.66 -12.25
CA HIS A 42 0.17 1.35 -12.36
C HIS A 42 -0.73 0.36 -13.09
N GLN A 43 -2.04 0.45 -12.86
CA GLN A 43 -3.00 -0.41 -13.54
C GLN A 43 -3.07 -0.16 -15.05
N SER A 44 -2.65 1.01 -15.49
CA SER A 44 -2.59 1.30 -16.93
C SER A 44 -1.31 0.78 -17.58
N SER A 45 -0.40 0.21 -16.81
CA SER A 45 0.84 -0.36 -17.33
C SER A 45 0.60 -1.73 -17.97
N SER A 46 1.66 -2.27 -18.60
CA SER A 46 1.57 -3.56 -19.25
C SER A 46 1.43 -4.74 -18.27
N LYS A 47 1.77 -4.51 -17.01
CA LYS A 47 1.68 -5.55 -15.96
C LYS A 47 0.96 -4.99 -14.75
N PRO A 48 -0.38 -4.88 -14.83
CA PRO A 48 -1.15 -4.34 -13.71
C PRO A 48 -1.19 -5.29 -12.52
N PHE A 49 -1.57 -4.75 -11.37
CA PHE A 49 -1.82 -5.58 -10.20
C PHE A 49 -3.01 -6.49 -10.46
N GLN A 50 -2.89 -7.72 -9.99
CA GLN A 50 -3.95 -8.72 -10.11
C GLN A 50 -4.87 -8.70 -8.91
N LYS A 51 -4.37 -8.23 -7.76
CA LYS A 51 -5.15 -8.12 -6.53
C LYS A 51 -4.87 -6.78 -5.85
N LEU A 52 -5.90 -6.23 -5.26
CA LEU A 52 -5.82 -5.02 -4.45
C LEU A 52 -6.51 -5.27 -3.13
N TYR A 53 -5.78 -5.09 -2.03
CA TYR A 53 -6.33 -5.17 -0.69
C TYR A 53 -6.25 -3.79 -0.06
N ILE A 54 -7.37 -3.36 0.50
CA ILE A 54 -7.45 -2.07 1.19
C ILE A 54 -7.61 -2.34 2.68
N ILE A 55 -6.77 -1.72 3.48
CA ILE A 55 -6.87 -1.76 4.93
C ILE A 55 -7.23 -0.36 5.39
N THR A 56 -8.40 -0.22 5.99
CA THR A 56 -8.91 1.08 6.41
C THR A 56 -9.68 0.92 7.72
N CYS A 57 -9.90 2.00 8.42
CA CYS A 57 -10.57 1.94 9.72
C CYS A 57 -12.08 1.75 9.63
N SER A 58 -12.67 1.76 8.45
CA SER A 58 -14.11 1.55 8.28
C SER A 58 -14.40 0.64 7.10
N GLU A 59 -15.07 -0.49 7.35
CA GLU A 59 -15.48 -1.40 6.29
C GLU A 59 -16.62 -0.85 5.45
N GLU A 60 -17.23 0.24 5.86
CA GLU A 60 -18.27 0.91 5.09
C GLU A 60 -17.73 1.95 4.13
N SER A 61 -16.42 2.12 4.10
CA SER A 61 -15.81 3.11 3.21
C SER A 61 -16.05 2.77 1.75
N THR A 62 -16.50 3.75 0.98
CA THR A 62 -16.70 3.64 -0.45
C THR A 62 -15.63 4.37 -1.24
N GLU A 63 -14.64 4.95 -0.55
CA GLU A 63 -13.64 5.80 -1.16
C GLU A 63 -12.81 5.08 -2.23
N TRP A 64 -12.65 3.77 -2.09
CA TRP A 64 -11.81 2.97 -2.97
C TRP A 64 -12.59 2.15 -3.99
N ASP A 65 -13.89 2.35 -4.08
CA ASP A 65 -14.75 1.54 -4.96
C ASP A 65 -14.34 1.63 -6.42
N ASP A 66 -13.87 2.78 -6.86
CA ASP A 66 -13.44 2.98 -8.24
C ASP A 66 -12.14 2.23 -8.58
N CYS A 67 -11.41 1.77 -7.58
CA CYS A 67 -10.22 0.94 -7.77
C CYS A 67 -10.54 -0.56 -7.80
N GLU A 68 -11.79 -0.94 -7.54
CA GLU A 68 -12.25 -2.32 -7.56
C GLU A 68 -11.41 -3.24 -6.68
N PRO A 69 -11.35 -2.97 -5.36
CA PRO A 69 -10.50 -3.79 -4.49
C PRO A 69 -10.99 -5.23 -4.43
N THR A 70 -10.04 -6.14 -4.31
CA THR A 70 -10.34 -7.56 -4.12
C THR A 70 -11.01 -7.78 -2.77
N GLU A 71 -10.53 -7.11 -1.75
CA GLU A 71 -11.04 -7.21 -0.40
C GLU A 71 -10.72 -5.95 0.38
N LEU A 72 -11.56 -5.63 1.35
CA LEU A 72 -11.37 -4.50 2.24
C LEU A 72 -11.31 -5.02 3.67
N TYR A 73 -10.28 -4.64 4.41
CA TYR A 73 -10.06 -5.09 5.78
C TYR A 73 -10.02 -3.90 6.73
N VAL A 74 -10.46 -4.12 7.96
CA VAL A 74 -10.33 -3.12 9.03
C VAL A 74 -9.10 -3.34 9.89
N ASP A 75 -8.50 -4.52 9.82
CA ASP A 75 -7.26 -4.87 10.50
C ASP A 75 -6.28 -5.46 9.51
N ILE A 76 -5.00 -5.55 9.90
CA ILE A 76 -4.03 -6.24 9.08
C ILE A 76 -4.46 -7.70 8.97
N PRO A 77 -4.72 -8.20 7.76
CA PRO A 77 -5.18 -9.59 7.59
C PRO A 77 -4.08 -10.60 7.87
N ASP A 78 -4.48 -11.86 7.92
CA ASP A 78 -3.52 -12.94 8.02
C ASP A 78 -2.59 -12.91 6.81
N LEU A 79 -1.29 -12.96 7.06
CA LEU A 79 -0.30 -12.83 5.99
C LEU A 79 -0.25 -14.05 5.06
N GLU A 80 -0.91 -15.14 5.42
CA GLU A 80 -1.01 -16.31 4.56
C GLU A 80 -1.81 -16.06 3.29
N ILE A 81 -2.61 -14.99 3.25
CA ILE A 81 -3.32 -14.64 2.02
C ILE A 81 -2.36 -14.23 0.90
N PHE A 82 -1.14 -13.85 1.25
CA PHE A 82 -0.13 -13.44 0.28
C PHE A 82 0.71 -14.65 -0.10
N ASP A 83 0.34 -15.32 -1.16
CA ASP A 83 1.02 -16.54 -1.61
C ASP A 83 2.18 -16.29 -2.55
N GLY A 84 2.31 -15.07 -3.04
CA GLY A 84 3.39 -14.69 -3.95
C GLY A 84 3.10 -14.94 -5.42
N GLU A 85 2.01 -15.59 -5.74
CA GLU A 85 1.67 -15.91 -7.13
C GLU A 85 1.10 -14.73 -7.89
N ASP A 86 0.21 -13.98 -7.24
CA ASP A 86 -0.44 -12.84 -7.87
C ASP A 86 0.28 -11.55 -7.51
N LYS A 87 0.45 -10.68 -8.51
CA LYS A 87 0.99 -9.35 -8.28
C LYS A 87 -0.03 -8.55 -7.50
N THR A 88 0.30 -8.20 -6.26
CA THR A 88 -0.64 -7.66 -5.29
C THR A 88 -0.23 -6.27 -4.84
N CYS A 89 -1.21 -5.40 -4.69
CA CYS A 89 -1.05 -4.10 -4.04
C CYS A 89 -1.85 -4.07 -2.75
N VAL A 90 -1.23 -3.59 -1.68
CA VAL A 90 -1.89 -3.35 -0.41
C VAL A 90 -1.83 -1.87 -0.11
N ILE A 91 -2.98 -1.28 0.15
CA ILE A 91 -3.06 0.13 0.53
C ILE A 91 -3.62 0.20 1.95
N ILE A 92 -2.83 0.78 2.85
CA ILE A 92 -3.24 1.02 4.22
C ILE A 92 -3.56 2.49 4.34
N ASP A 93 -4.84 2.80 4.37
CA ASP A 93 -5.33 4.16 4.29
C ASP A 93 -5.64 4.69 5.69
N ASP A 94 -5.04 5.82 6.01
CA ASP A 94 -5.30 6.58 7.23
C ASP A 94 -5.15 5.73 8.50
N PHE A 95 -4.08 4.97 8.55
CA PHE A 95 -3.84 4.02 9.63
C PHE A 95 -3.27 4.73 10.85
N GLU A 96 -3.90 4.52 12.00
CA GLU A 96 -3.44 5.10 13.26
C GLU A 96 -2.71 4.03 14.07
N THR A 97 -1.38 4.15 14.15
CA THR A 97 -0.57 3.16 14.84
C THR A 97 -0.88 3.07 16.33
N MET A 98 -1.36 4.15 16.92
CA MET A 98 -1.69 4.17 18.34
C MET A 98 -2.84 3.24 18.71
N LYS A 99 -3.68 2.90 17.74
CA LYS A 99 -4.82 2.01 17.94
C LYS A 99 -4.52 0.56 17.64
N MET A 100 -3.29 0.28 17.23
CA MET A 100 -2.89 -1.08 16.88
C MET A 100 -2.56 -1.88 18.13
N SER A 101 -3.02 -3.14 18.14
CA SER A 101 -2.52 -4.11 19.11
C SER A 101 -1.07 -4.48 18.77
N LYS A 102 -0.38 -5.12 19.70
CA LYS A 102 0.98 -5.60 19.46
C LYS A 102 1.01 -6.60 18.30
N ASP A 103 -0.01 -7.45 18.20
CA ASP A 103 -0.08 -8.44 17.15
C ASP A 103 -0.27 -7.79 15.78
N GLN A 104 -1.11 -6.77 15.70
CA GLN A 104 -1.29 -6.02 14.47
C GLN A 104 0.00 -5.32 14.06
N TYR A 105 0.70 -4.74 15.01
CA TYR A 105 1.97 -4.08 14.74
C TYR A 105 3.00 -5.06 14.20
N ARG A 106 3.07 -6.26 14.77
CA ARG A 106 3.98 -7.30 14.29
C ARG A 106 3.62 -7.74 12.88
N LYS A 107 2.33 -7.91 12.61
CA LYS A 107 1.88 -8.25 11.25
C LYS A 107 2.28 -7.19 10.25
N LEU A 108 2.07 -5.91 10.60
CA LEU A 108 2.47 -4.83 9.73
C LEU A 108 3.98 -4.85 9.47
N ALA A 109 4.78 -4.99 10.52
CA ALA A 109 6.22 -5.03 10.39
C ALA A 109 6.69 -6.20 9.52
N THR A 110 6.08 -7.38 9.71
CA THR A 110 6.40 -8.56 8.90
C THR A 110 6.00 -8.35 7.45
N MET A 111 4.82 -7.77 7.23
CA MET A 111 4.36 -7.48 5.88
C MET A 111 5.33 -6.55 5.16
N MET A 112 5.76 -5.48 5.82
CA MET A 112 6.66 -4.51 5.21
C MET A 112 8.04 -5.07 4.94
N ARG A 113 8.56 -5.94 5.81
CA ARG A 113 9.90 -6.47 5.65
C ARG A 113 9.99 -7.74 4.82
N TYR A 114 9.00 -8.61 4.93
CA TYR A 114 9.06 -9.94 4.32
C TYR A 114 8.09 -10.09 3.17
N VAL A 115 6.82 -9.82 3.40
CA VAL A 115 5.78 -10.07 2.40
C VAL A 115 6.00 -9.24 1.15
N CYS A 116 6.30 -7.96 1.33
CA CYS A 116 6.54 -7.08 0.19
C CYS A 116 7.77 -7.50 -0.61
N THR A 117 8.79 -8.03 0.04
CA THR A 117 10.03 -8.42 -0.63
C THR A 117 9.93 -9.80 -1.27
N HIS A 118 9.27 -10.75 -0.61
CA HIS A 118 9.30 -12.16 -1.01
C HIS A 118 7.97 -12.70 -1.56
N ARG A 119 6.89 -11.95 -1.46
CA ARG A 119 5.56 -12.44 -1.85
C ARG A 119 4.90 -11.61 -2.94
N ASN A 120 5.68 -10.86 -3.71
CA ASN A 120 5.17 -10.14 -4.87
C ASN A 120 4.12 -9.09 -4.50
N VAL A 121 4.39 -8.32 -3.46
CA VAL A 121 3.44 -7.33 -2.92
C VAL A 121 4.07 -5.96 -2.87
N SER A 122 3.35 -4.97 -3.38
CA SER A 122 3.67 -3.55 -3.16
C SER A 122 2.73 -3.00 -2.10
N CYS A 123 3.24 -2.16 -1.24
CA CYS A 123 2.46 -1.60 -0.14
C CYS A 123 2.53 -0.08 -0.13
N MET A 124 1.38 0.55 0.00
CA MET A 124 1.27 1.99 0.20
C MET A 124 0.58 2.26 1.51
N LEU A 125 1.13 3.18 2.28
CA LEU A 125 0.65 3.50 3.62
C LEU A 125 0.46 5.00 3.75
N SER A 126 -0.66 5.44 4.30
CA SER A 126 -0.87 6.84 4.59
C SER A 126 -1.09 7.07 6.08
N TYR A 127 -0.49 8.13 6.59
CA TYR A 127 -0.73 8.63 7.94
C TYR A 127 -1.36 10.00 7.86
N GLN A 128 -2.24 10.28 8.79
CA GLN A 128 -2.95 11.54 8.83
C GLN A 128 -2.01 12.72 9.06
N SER A 129 -1.00 12.56 9.91
CA SER A 129 0.04 13.57 10.11
C SER A 129 1.31 12.90 10.58
N PHE A 130 2.42 13.63 10.47
CA PHE A 130 3.70 13.16 10.97
C PHE A 130 3.66 12.84 12.47
N PHE A 131 2.95 13.67 13.23
CA PHE A 131 2.88 13.49 14.68
C PHE A 131 2.12 12.24 15.09
N ASP A 132 1.24 11.75 14.25
CA ASP A 132 0.50 10.52 14.52
C ASP A 132 1.41 9.29 14.39
N CYS A 133 2.55 9.42 13.75
CA CYS A 133 3.51 8.34 13.59
C CYS A 133 4.48 8.23 14.77
N VAL A 134 4.51 9.23 15.65
CA VAL A 134 5.42 9.29 16.79
C VAL A 134 4.70 8.85 18.05
N PRO A 135 5.22 7.83 18.76
CA PRO A 135 4.59 7.35 19.98
C PRO A 135 4.50 8.40 21.06
#